data_88ae10d0607fc2fe509ace8ba7d61b36
#
_entry.id   88ae10d0607fc2fe509ace8ba7d61b36
#
_cell.length_a   1.000
_cell.length_b   1.000
_cell.length_c   1.000
_cell.angle_alpha   90.00
_cell.angle_beta   90.00
_cell.angle_gamma   90.00
#
_symmetry.space_group_name_H-M   'P 1'
#
loop_
_entity.id
_entity.type
_entity.pdbx_description
1 polymer ?
#
loop_
_entity_poly.entity_id
_entity_poly.type
_entity_poly.pdbx_seq_one_letter_code
_entity_poly.pdbx_strand_id
1 'polypeptide(L)'
;TLDKVTTGKIYVGGNEITQLKGNKLNKFRREELGFIFQDFNLLDTLTAFENIALALSIQNVPAREIELRVRQTARELGIEDVLNKYPYQMSGGQKQRVASARAIITNPKLILADEPTGALDSKSSRMLLESFNFLNTELSATILMVTHDAFTASYAGRVIFIKDGKIFNEIRRGESTRKEFFDKIIDVVTLLGGDLNNAL
;
A
#
# COMPACT_ATOMS: atom_id res chain seq x y z
N THR A 1 -13.48 2.26 -5.98
CA THR A 1 -14.60 2.64 -5.09
C THR A 1 -14.75 4.15 -4.92
N LEU A 2 -13.70 4.94 -5.16
CA LEU A 2 -13.77 6.41 -5.14
C LEU A 2 -14.45 6.92 -6.41
N ASP A 3 -14.19 6.26 -7.52
CA ASP A 3 -14.80 6.55 -8.79
C ASP A 3 -15.67 5.38 -9.28
N LYS A 4 -16.57 5.64 -10.24
CA LYS A 4 -17.47 4.65 -10.80
C LYS A 4 -16.82 4.00 -12.02
N VAL A 5 -16.95 2.68 -12.11
CA VAL A 5 -16.54 1.92 -13.30
C VAL A 5 -17.52 2.22 -14.43
N THR A 6 -17.02 2.64 -15.58
CA THR A 6 -17.85 2.91 -16.77
C THR A 6 -18.46 1.62 -17.31
N THR A 7 -17.65 0.56 -17.42
CA THR A 7 -18.06 -0.77 -17.88
C THR A 7 -17.23 -1.84 -17.20
N GLY A 8 -17.74 -3.07 -17.15
CA GLY A 8 -17.04 -4.20 -16.54
C GLY A 8 -17.33 -4.42 -15.06
N LYS A 9 -16.66 -5.38 -14.47
CA LYS A 9 -16.85 -5.83 -13.09
C LYS A 9 -15.51 -5.92 -12.36
N ILE A 10 -15.49 -5.54 -11.10
CA ILE A 10 -14.31 -5.67 -10.22
C ILE A 10 -14.69 -6.59 -9.07
N TYR A 11 -13.82 -7.55 -8.78
CA TYR A 11 -13.96 -8.50 -7.67
C TYR A 11 -12.81 -8.36 -6.70
N VAL A 12 -13.10 -8.27 -5.40
CA VAL A 12 -12.11 -8.30 -4.31
C VAL A 12 -12.53 -9.34 -3.30
N GLY A 13 -11.66 -10.31 -3.02
CA GLY A 13 -11.96 -11.40 -2.10
C GLY A 13 -13.23 -12.18 -2.48
N GLY A 14 -13.50 -12.35 -3.79
CA GLY A 14 -14.69 -13.03 -4.32
C GLY A 14 -15.96 -12.18 -4.36
N ASN A 15 -15.95 -10.96 -3.80
CA ASN A 15 -17.11 -10.06 -3.81
C ASN A 15 -17.07 -9.10 -5.00
N GLU A 16 -18.16 -9.02 -5.77
CA GLU A 16 -18.31 -8.01 -6.81
C GLU A 16 -18.53 -6.63 -6.18
N ILE A 17 -17.55 -5.74 -6.31
CA ILE A 17 -17.55 -4.43 -5.65
C ILE A 17 -18.19 -3.33 -6.53
N THR A 18 -18.31 -3.55 -7.82
CA THR A 18 -18.90 -2.59 -8.77
C THR A 18 -20.37 -2.28 -8.50
N GLN A 19 -21.09 -3.20 -7.87
CA GLN A 19 -22.51 -3.05 -7.54
C GLN A 19 -22.75 -2.52 -6.11
N LEU A 20 -21.70 -2.38 -5.29
CA LEU A 20 -21.85 -1.91 -3.91
C LEU A 20 -22.22 -0.41 -3.87
N LYS A 21 -23.24 -0.07 -3.07
CA LYS A 21 -23.73 1.30 -2.88
C LYS A 21 -24.01 1.58 -1.39
N GLY A 22 -24.00 2.87 -1.03
CA GLY A 22 -24.39 3.34 0.30
C GLY A 22 -23.64 2.60 1.43
N ASN A 23 -24.38 2.13 2.42
CA ASN A 23 -23.81 1.49 3.62
C ASN A 23 -22.98 0.23 3.30
N LYS A 24 -23.32 -0.54 2.27
CA LYS A 24 -22.56 -1.73 1.87
C LYS A 24 -21.17 -1.34 1.33
N LEU A 25 -21.10 -0.27 0.52
CA LEU A 25 -19.85 0.25 0.01
C LEU A 25 -18.97 0.84 1.14
N ASN A 26 -19.60 1.59 2.07
CA ASN A 26 -18.89 2.14 3.22
C ASN A 26 -18.35 1.05 4.15
N LYS A 27 -19.12 -0.01 4.38
CA LYS A 27 -18.68 -1.19 5.12
C LYS A 27 -17.49 -1.85 4.45
N PHE A 28 -17.58 -2.11 3.15
CA PHE A 28 -16.49 -2.70 2.37
C PHE A 28 -15.19 -1.88 2.46
N ARG A 29 -15.28 -0.54 2.33
CA ARG A 29 -14.11 0.35 2.46
C ARG A 29 -13.46 0.27 3.83
N ARG A 30 -14.25 0.19 4.90
CA ARG A 30 -13.75 0.15 6.27
C ARG A 30 -13.09 -1.18 6.64
N GLU A 31 -13.68 -2.28 6.16
CA GLU A 31 -13.35 -3.62 6.65
C GLU A 31 -12.43 -4.40 5.72
N GLU A 32 -12.49 -4.12 4.41
CA GLU A 32 -11.85 -4.94 3.39
C GLU A 32 -10.70 -4.22 2.65
N LEU A 33 -10.58 -2.88 2.81
CA LEU A 33 -9.55 -2.09 2.15
C LEU A 33 -8.63 -1.39 3.14
N GLY A 34 -7.33 -1.45 2.88
CA GLY A 34 -6.32 -0.58 3.47
C GLY A 34 -5.81 0.42 2.43
N PHE A 35 -5.45 1.63 2.87
CA PHE A 35 -4.90 2.66 1.98
C PHE A 35 -3.59 3.20 2.53
N ILE A 36 -2.58 3.27 1.68
CA ILE A 36 -1.28 3.87 1.94
C ILE A 36 -1.04 4.93 0.87
N PHE A 37 -0.92 6.18 1.28
CA PHE A 37 -0.77 7.34 0.39
C PHE A 37 0.65 7.90 0.45
N GLN A 38 1.05 8.60 -0.62
CA GLN A 38 2.33 9.31 -0.71
C GLN A 38 2.51 10.32 0.44
N ASP A 39 1.47 11.10 0.74
CA ASP A 39 1.50 12.17 1.75
C ASP A 39 1.12 11.67 3.17
N PHE A 40 1.19 10.34 3.41
CA PHE A 40 0.90 9.67 4.68
C PHE A 40 -0.56 9.82 5.16
N ASN A 41 -1.20 10.96 4.96
CA ASN A 41 -2.55 11.30 5.39
C ASN A 41 -2.80 10.97 6.88
N LEU A 42 -1.82 11.28 7.74
CA LEU A 42 -1.97 11.19 9.18
C LEU A 42 -2.70 12.44 9.70
N LEU A 43 -3.48 12.26 10.75
CA LEU A 43 -4.15 13.38 11.45
C LEU A 43 -3.14 13.99 12.43
N ASP A 44 -2.75 15.24 12.19
CA ASP A 44 -1.73 15.94 12.98
C ASP A 44 -2.15 16.20 14.44
N THR A 45 -3.44 16.17 14.72
CA THR A 45 -4.02 16.33 16.07
C THR A 45 -4.03 15.04 16.87
N LEU A 46 -3.68 13.92 16.27
CA LEU A 46 -3.64 12.60 16.89
C LEU A 46 -2.19 12.08 16.96
N THR A 47 -1.87 11.38 18.03
CA THR A 47 -0.61 10.64 18.18
C THR A 47 -0.53 9.49 17.13
N ALA A 48 0.65 8.86 16.98
CA ALA A 48 0.80 7.67 16.14
C ALA A 48 -0.14 6.56 16.60
N PHE A 49 -0.22 6.32 17.92
CA PHE A 49 -1.16 5.34 18.50
C PHE A 49 -2.60 5.61 18.06
N GLU A 50 -3.07 6.84 18.24
CA GLU A 50 -4.44 7.23 17.92
C GLU A 50 -4.74 7.19 16.42
N ASN A 51 -3.78 7.58 15.57
CA ASN A 51 -3.89 7.43 14.12
C ASN A 51 -4.11 5.97 13.69
N ILE A 52 -3.38 5.04 14.31
CA ILE A 52 -3.52 3.60 14.04
C ILE A 52 -4.84 3.06 14.63
N ALA A 53 -5.13 3.41 15.89
CA ALA A 53 -6.31 2.98 16.63
C ALA A 53 -7.63 3.41 15.96
N LEU A 54 -7.62 4.55 15.26
CA LEU A 54 -8.80 5.10 14.59
C LEU A 54 -9.47 4.10 13.65
N ALA A 55 -8.68 3.33 12.89
CA ALA A 55 -9.20 2.34 11.96
C ALA A 55 -10.03 1.25 12.65
N LEU A 56 -9.62 0.80 13.84
CA LEU A 56 -10.35 -0.18 14.64
C LEU A 56 -11.53 0.46 15.39
N SER A 57 -11.37 1.71 15.86
CA SER A 57 -12.44 2.45 16.57
C SER A 57 -13.66 2.65 15.66
N ILE A 58 -13.46 2.93 14.37
CA ILE A 58 -14.53 3.06 13.39
C ILE A 58 -15.27 1.72 13.17
N GLN A 59 -14.61 0.58 13.45
CA GLN A 59 -15.22 -0.75 13.41
C GLN A 59 -15.87 -1.16 14.74
N ASN A 60 -15.89 -0.28 15.75
CA ASN A 60 -16.40 -0.52 17.09
C ASN A 60 -15.68 -1.67 17.84
N VAL A 61 -14.38 -1.86 17.59
CA VAL A 61 -13.55 -2.81 18.33
C VAL A 61 -13.38 -2.33 19.77
N PRO A 62 -13.46 -3.20 20.79
CA PRO A 62 -13.28 -2.81 22.19
C PRO A 62 -11.91 -2.21 22.47
N ALA A 63 -11.84 -1.16 23.31
CA ALA A 63 -10.61 -0.42 23.59
C ALA A 63 -9.43 -1.30 24.03
N ARG A 64 -9.68 -2.33 24.86
CA ARG A 64 -8.64 -3.27 25.30
C ARG A 64 -8.03 -4.05 24.13
N GLU A 65 -8.84 -4.43 23.16
CA GLU A 65 -8.39 -5.15 21.97
C GLU A 65 -7.63 -4.20 21.01
N ILE A 66 -8.08 -2.95 20.89
CA ILE A 66 -7.39 -1.90 20.11
C ILE A 66 -5.96 -1.74 20.63
N GLU A 67 -5.76 -1.58 21.94
CA GLU A 67 -4.43 -1.39 22.52
C GLU A 67 -3.50 -2.57 22.20
N LEU A 68 -3.98 -3.80 22.35
CA LEU A 68 -3.19 -5.00 22.06
C LEU A 68 -2.78 -5.05 20.58
N ARG A 69 -3.71 -4.85 19.66
CA ARG A 69 -3.45 -4.89 18.22
C ARG A 69 -2.50 -3.77 17.79
N VAL A 70 -2.70 -2.54 18.27
CA VAL A 70 -1.82 -1.40 17.95
C VAL A 70 -0.39 -1.66 18.38
N ARG A 71 -0.18 -2.15 19.62
CA ARG A 71 1.17 -2.48 20.11
C ARG A 71 1.82 -3.61 19.33
N GLN A 72 1.06 -4.65 18.97
CA GLN A 72 1.57 -5.74 18.14
C GLN A 72 2.00 -5.24 16.76
N THR A 73 1.12 -4.55 16.04
CA THR A 73 1.44 -3.98 14.70
C THR A 73 2.61 -3.00 14.76
N ALA A 74 2.69 -2.20 15.83
CA ALA A 74 3.81 -1.28 16.03
C ALA A 74 5.16 -1.99 16.20
N ARG A 75 5.20 -3.14 16.87
CA ARG A 75 6.40 -3.99 16.96
C ARG A 75 6.82 -4.53 15.61
N GLU A 76 5.86 -5.10 14.88
CA GLU A 76 6.09 -5.69 13.55
C GLU A 76 6.67 -4.66 12.55
N LEU A 77 6.28 -3.39 12.69
CA LEU A 77 6.74 -2.29 11.83
C LEU A 77 7.86 -1.43 12.45
N GLY A 78 8.35 -1.77 13.63
CA GLY A 78 9.45 -1.06 14.30
C GLY A 78 9.13 0.40 14.60
N ILE A 79 7.95 0.68 15.16
CA ILE A 79 7.45 2.02 15.50
C ILE A 79 6.92 2.15 16.92
N GLU A 80 7.26 1.23 17.83
CA GLU A 80 6.81 1.29 19.22
C GLU A 80 7.28 2.58 19.93
N ASP A 81 8.49 3.03 19.62
CA ASP A 81 9.15 4.22 20.19
C ASP A 81 8.45 5.54 19.82
N VAL A 82 7.60 5.53 18.79
CA VAL A 82 6.91 6.74 18.30
C VAL A 82 5.41 6.74 18.59
N LEU A 83 4.84 5.71 19.21
CA LEU A 83 3.41 5.60 19.44
C LEU A 83 2.79 6.83 20.15
N ASN A 84 3.54 7.47 21.06
CA ASN A 84 3.10 8.66 21.80
C ASN A 84 3.46 9.98 21.10
N LYS A 85 4.07 9.94 19.90
CA LYS A 85 4.46 11.14 19.16
C LYS A 85 3.36 11.57 18.20
N TYR A 86 3.26 12.87 17.99
CA TYR A 86 2.44 13.45 16.93
C TYR A 86 3.16 13.43 15.59
N PRO A 87 2.46 13.50 14.44
CA PRO A 87 3.07 13.45 13.11
C PRO A 87 4.21 14.44 12.91
N TYR A 88 4.10 15.67 13.43
CA TYR A 88 5.16 16.70 13.31
C TYR A 88 6.45 16.36 14.11
N GLN A 89 6.41 15.39 15.01
CA GLN A 89 7.55 14.91 15.81
C GLN A 89 8.25 13.69 15.20
N MET A 90 7.76 13.19 14.06
CA MET A 90 8.25 11.98 13.40
C MET A 90 8.97 12.28 12.10
N SER A 91 9.97 11.45 11.77
CA SER A 91 10.59 11.45 10.44
C SER A 91 9.60 10.97 9.36
N GLY A 92 9.88 11.27 8.08
CA GLY A 92 9.06 10.79 6.95
C GLY A 92 8.89 9.27 6.97
N GLY A 93 9.97 8.53 7.20
CA GLY A 93 9.92 7.07 7.30
C GLY A 93 9.10 6.54 8.49
N GLN A 94 9.11 7.24 9.63
CA GLN A 94 8.26 6.90 10.78
C GLN A 94 6.78 7.17 10.45
N LYS A 95 6.46 8.33 9.86
CA LYS A 95 5.09 8.66 9.40
C LYS A 95 4.55 7.61 8.45
N GLN A 96 5.37 7.18 7.48
CA GLN A 96 4.95 6.18 6.49
C GLN A 96 4.67 4.83 7.14
N ARG A 97 5.52 4.38 8.10
CA ARG A 97 5.26 3.14 8.82
C ARG A 97 4.02 3.23 9.71
N VAL A 98 3.75 4.39 10.31
CA VAL A 98 2.48 4.64 11.05
C VAL A 98 1.28 4.59 10.10
N ALA A 99 1.36 5.19 8.92
CA ALA A 99 0.31 5.10 7.90
C ALA A 99 0.10 3.66 7.41
N SER A 100 1.19 2.89 7.24
CA SER A 100 1.12 1.47 6.92
C SER A 100 0.46 0.66 8.03
N ALA A 101 0.84 0.91 9.31
CA ALA A 101 0.21 0.27 10.46
C ALA A 101 -1.30 0.52 10.48
N ARG A 102 -1.73 1.76 10.25
CA ARG A 102 -3.15 2.11 10.16
C ARG A 102 -3.86 1.36 9.04
N ALA A 103 -3.20 1.18 7.90
CA ALA A 103 -3.79 0.52 6.74
C ALA A 103 -3.98 -0.99 6.94
N ILE A 104 -3.09 -1.66 7.71
CA ILE A 104 -3.10 -3.12 7.87
C ILE A 104 -3.80 -3.62 9.12
N ILE A 105 -3.97 -2.78 10.15
CA ILE A 105 -4.44 -3.20 11.47
C ILE A 105 -5.85 -3.82 11.45
N THR A 106 -6.65 -3.50 10.44
CA THR A 106 -7.98 -4.06 10.20
C THR A 106 -7.94 -5.42 9.51
N ASN A 107 -6.74 -5.91 9.14
CA ASN A 107 -6.54 -7.11 8.34
C ASN A 107 -7.34 -7.10 7.02
N PRO A 108 -7.12 -6.07 6.16
CA PRO A 108 -7.89 -5.89 4.94
C PRO A 108 -7.57 -6.97 3.89
N LYS A 109 -8.52 -7.27 3.01
CA LYS A 109 -8.30 -8.18 1.87
C LYS A 109 -7.41 -7.60 0.78
N LEU A 110 -7.40 -6.26 0.67
CA LEU A 110 -6.60 -5.56 -0.32
C LEU A 110 -6.03 -4.27 0.26
N ILE A 111 -4.73 -4.10 0.16
CA ILE A 111 -4.03 -2.85 0.46
C ILE A 111 -3.74 -2.12 -0.86
N LEU A 112 -4.14 -0.88 -0.93
CA LEU A 112 -3.88 0.02 -2.06
C LEU A 112 -2.77 0.99 -1.66
N ALA A 113 -1.65 0.97 -2.38
CA ALA A 113 -0.50 1.84 -2.14
C ALA A 113 -0.25 2.69 -3.39
N ASP A 114 -0.36 4.01 -3.24
CA ASP A 114 -0.16 4.98 -4.30
C ASP A 114 1.14 5.74 -4.06
N GLU A 115 2.15 5.52 -4.92
CA GLU A 115 3.50 6.06 -4.83
C GLU A 115 4.09 6.04 -3.40
N PRO A 116 4.08 4.89 -2.71
CA PRO A 116 4.32 4.83 -1.26
C PRO A 116 5.73 5.24 -0.85
N THR A 117 6.67 5.30 -1.79
CA THR A 117 8.07 5.69 -1.57
C THR A 117 8.40 7.10 -2.04
N GLY A 118 7.47 7.80 -2.72
CA GLY A 118 7.73 9.06 -3.41
C GLY A 118 8.22 10.21 -2.51
N ALA A 119 7.87 10.20 -1.22
CA ALA A 119 8.30 11.22 -0.24
C ALA A 119 9.41 10.73 0.70
N LEU A 120 10.06 9.58 0.41
CA LEU A 120 11.02 8.94 1.30
C LEU A 120 12.45 8.97 0.76
N ASP A 121 13.43 9.05 1.67
CA ASP A 121 14.82 8.73 1.35
C ASP A 121 15.02 7.23 1.04
N SER A 122 16.12 6.87 0.41
CA SER A 122 16.41 5.50 -0.04
C SER A 122 16.40 4.46 1.10
N LYS A 123 16.82 4.85 2.33
CA LYS A 123 16.82 3.94 3.48
C LYS A 123 15.41 3.69 3.96
N SER A 124 14.61 4.74 4.11
CA SER A 124 13.20 4.66 4.53
C SER A 124 12.35 3.92 3.50
N SER A 125 12.57 4.16 2.19
CA SER A 125 11.94 3.43 1.08
C SER A 125 12.20 1.93 1.18
N ARG A 126 13.45 1.52 1.38
CA ARG A 126 13.82 0.11 1.55
C ARG A 126 13.09 -0.52 2.73
N MET A 127 13.12 0.13 3.90
CA MET A 127 12.46 -0.38 5.11
C MET A 127 10.95 -0.54 4.92
N LEU A 128 10.30 0.40 4.22
CA LEU A 128 8.87 0.29 3.89
C LEU A 128 8.59 -0.89 2.97
N LEU A 129 9.37 -1.04 1.89
CA LEU A 129 9.19 -2.11 0.91
C LEU A 129 9.48 -3.50 1.52
N GLU A 130 10.45 -3.60 2.43
CA GLU A 130 10.69 -4.81 3.22
C GLU A 130 9.48 -5.13 4.12
N SER A 131 8.86 -4.10 4.73
CA SER A 131 7.61 -4.27 5.49
C SER A 131 6.46 -4.77 4.58
N PHE A 132 6.32 -4.24 3.36
CA PHE A 132 5.33 -4.74 2.39
C PHE A 132 5.59 -6.19 1.99
N ASN A 133 6.85 -6.55 1.77
CA ASN A 133 7.21 -7.94 1.50
C ASN A 133 6.82 -8.85 2.68
N PHE A 134 7.13 -8.46 3.92
CA PHE A 134 6.71 -9.18 5.13
C PHE A 134 5.18 -9.34 5.20
N LEU A 135 4.42 -8.27 4.99
CA LEU A 135 2.96 -8.34 4.99
C LEU A 135 2.41 -9.31 3.93
N ASN A 136 3.05 -9.36 2.77
CA ASN A 136 2.64 -10.27 1.70
C ASN A 136 3.03 -11.73 1.97
N THR A 137 4.28 -11.99 2.42
CA THR A 137 4.80 -13.35 2.60
C THR A 137 4.30 -14.01 3.88
N GLU A 138 4.32 -13.27 5.00
CA GLU A 138 4.00 -13.83 6.32
C GLU A 138 2.52 -13.68 6.68
N LEU A 139 1.88 -12.58 6.27
CA LEU A 139 0.49 -12.28 6.60
C LEU A 139 -0.47 -12.49 5.41
N SER A 140 0.04 -12.97 4.25
CA SER A 140 -0.75 -13.24 3.05
C SER A 140 -1.56 -12.03 2.55
N ALA A 141 -1.13 -10.80 2.88
CA ALA A 141 -1.80 -9.59 2.45
C ALA A 141 -1.65 -9.38 0.94
N THR A 142 -2.73 -9.09 0.25
CA THR A 142 -2.69 -8.67 -1.15
C THR A 142 -2.43 -7.18 -1.22
N ILE A 143 -1.34 -6.77 -1.89
CA ILE A 143 -0.96 -5.37 -2.04
C ILE A 143 -1.00 -4.99 -3.52
N LEU A 144 -1.81 -4.02 -3.88
CA LEU A 144 -1.81 -3.38 -5.19
C LEU A 144 -1.11 -2.02 -5.07
N MET A 145 0.07 -1.94 -5.66
CA MET A 145 0.90 -0.74 -5.61
C MET A 145 0.94 -0.07 -6.98
N VAL A 146 0.78 1.24 -7.01
CA VAL A 146 1.03 2.09 -8.19
C VAL A 146 2.34 2.81 -7.96
N THR A 147 3.25 2.75 -8.93
CA THR A 147 4.53 3.46 -8.89
C THR A 147 5.11 3.63 -10.28
N HIS A 148 5.91 4.68 -10.48
CA HIS A 148 6.73 4.87 -11.67
C HIS A 148 8.20 4.49 -11.41
N ASP A 149 8.56 4.10 -10.18
CA ASP A 149 9.91 3.73 -9.79
C ASP A 149 10.15 2.23 -9.95
N ALA A 150 11.11 1.87 -10.81
CA ALA A 150 11.46 0.48 -11.09
C ALA A 150 12.03 -0.26 -9.86
N PHE A 151 12.74 0.45 -8.96
CA PHE A 151 13.26 -0.14 -7.74
C PHE A 151 12.12 -0.56 -6.83
N THR A 152 11.13 0.30 -6.63
CA THR A 152 9.91 0.02 -5.87
C THR A 152 9.14 -1.14 -6.50
N ALA A 153 8.93 -1.12 -7.83
CA ALA A 153 8.25 -2.20 -8.55
C ALA A 153 8.94 -3.57 -8.42
N SER A 154 10.29 -3.60 -8.25
CA SER A 154 11.06 -4.85 -8.11
C SER A 154 10.74 -5.66 -6.86
N TYR A 155 10.08 -5.07 -5.86
CA TYR A 155 9.60 -5.79 -4.67
C TYR A 155 8.31 -6.57 -4.90
N ALA A 156 7.58 -6.26 -5.96
CA ALA A 156 6.35 -6.98 -6.30
C ALA A 156 6.63 -8.37 -6.88
N GLY A 157 5.67 -9.27 -6.76
CA GLY A 157 5.70 -10.58 -7.44
C GLY A 157 5.24 -10.51 -8.89
N ARG A 158 4.49 -9.44 -9.25
CA ARG A 158 3.91 -9.22 -10.58
C ARG A 158 3.87 -7.73 -10.88
N VAL A 159 4.29 -7.35 -12.07
CA VAL A 159 4.25 -5.96 -12.55
C VAL A 159 3.45 -5.89 -13.84
N ILE A 160 2.50 -4.95 -13.89
CA ILE A 160 1.68 -4.66 -15.07
C ILE A 160 2.05 -3.26 -15.53
N PHE A 161 2.48 -3.13 -16.78
CA PHE A 161 2.83 -1.85 -17.38
C PHE A 161 1.61 -1.31 -18.13
N ILE A 162 1.29 -0.06 -17.86
CA ILE A 162 0.17 0.65 -18.50
C ILE A 162 0.74 1.79 -19.34
N LYS A 163 0.30 1.87 -20.61
CA LYS A 163 0.60 2.95 -21.55
C LYS A 163 -0.69 3.39 -22.23
N ASP A 164 -0.96 4.69 -22.25
CA ASP A 164 -2.15 5.27 -22.88
C ASP A 164 -3.48 4.61 -22.45
N GLY A 165 -3.59 4.28 -21.16
CA GLY A 165 -4.78 3.65 -20.58
C GLY A 165 -4.96 2.17 -20.94
N LYS A 166 -3.97 1.52 -21.57
CA LYS A 166 -4.01 0.10 -21.94
C LYS A 166 -2.88 -0.67 -21.29
N ILE A 167 -3.11 -1.96 -21.06
CA ILE A 167 -2.03 -2.86 -20.63
C ILE A 167 -1.05 -2.99 -21.80
N PHE A 168 0.20 -2.56 -21.57
CA PHE A 168 1.30 -2.68 -22.50
C PHE A 168 2.03 -4.02 -22.36
N ASN A 169 2.38 -4.39 -21.12
CA ASN A 169 3.08 -5.63 -20.82
C ASN A 169 2.76 -6.10 -19.39
N GLU A 170 3.01 -7.36 -19.12
CA GLU A 170 2.93 -7.97 -17.80
C GLU A 170 4.15 -8.88 -17.60
N ILE A 171 4.85 -8.72 -16.48
CA ILE A 171 5.94 -9.62 -16.08
C ILE A 171 5.74 -10.13 -14.66
N ARG A 172 6.27 -11.33 -14.40
CA ARG A 172 6.22 -11.97 -13.08
C ARG A 172 7.63 -12.30 -12.62
N ARG A 173 7.88 -12.11 -11.32
CA ARG A 173 9.18 -12.41 -10.73
C ARG A 173 9.47 -13.91 -10.75
N GLY A 174 8.49 -14.74 -10.38
CA GLY A 174 8.67 -16.19 -10.25
C GLY A 174 9.83 -16.50 -9.30
N GLU A 175 10.75 -17.36 -9.74
CA GLU A 175 11.94 -17.76 -9.00
C GLU A 175 13.14 -16.80 -9.18
N SER A 176 12.99 -15.75 -10.01
CA SER A 176 14.06 -14.76 -10.23
C SER A 176 14.39 -14.04 -8.93
N THR A 177 15.67 -13.72 -8.74
CA THR A 177 16.09 -12.79 -7.68
C THR A 177 15.49 -11.42 -7.93
N ARG A 178 15.41 -10.59 -6.88
CA ARG A 178 14.93 -9.23 -7.03
C ARG A 178 15.76 -8.41 -8.01
N LYS A 179 17.09 -8.64 -8.06
CA LYS A 179 17.99 -7.97 -9.02
C LYS A 179 17.63 -8.32 -10.46
N GLU A 180 17.54 -9.60 -10.78
CA GLU A 180 17.17 -10.07 -12.12
C GLU A 180 15.77 -9.55 -12.52
N PHE A 181 14.85 -9.48 -11.57
CA PHE A 181 13.52 -8.94 -11.83
C PHE A 181 13.54 -7.43 -12.07
N PHE A 182 14.36 -6.68 -11.32
CA PHE A 182 14.62 -5.26 -11.56
C PHE A 182 15.16 -5.03 -12.98
N ASP A 183 16.16 -5.80 -13.41
CA ASP A 183 16.74 -5.68 -14.75
C ASP A 183 15.66 -5.92 -15.83
N LYS A 184 14.80 -6.94 -15.67
CA LYS A 184 13.64 -7.17 -16.57
C LYS A 184 12.65 -5.99 -16.58
N ILE A 185 12.42 -5.33 -15.45
CA ILE A 185 11.57 -4.14 -15.38
C ILE A 185 12.18 -3.00 -16.19
N ILE A 186 13.49 -2.77 -16.04
CA ILE A 186 14.21 -1.73 -16.78
C ILE A 186 14.14 -1.98 -18.29
N ASP A 187 14.29 -3.21 -18.75
CA ASP A 187 14.17 -3.56 -20.17
C ASP A 187 12.79 -3.15 -20.73
N VAL A 188 11.70 -3.44 -20.00
CA VAL A 188 10.34 -3.05 -20.42
C VAL A 188 10.14 -1.56 -20.38
N VAL A 189 10.64 -0.86 -19.34
CA VAL A 189 10.57 0.61 -19.23
C VAL A 189 11.33 1.27 -20.38
N THR A 190 12.49 0.75 -20.76
CA THR A 190 13.28 1.23 -21.90
C THR A 190 12.50 1.10 -23.21
N LEU A 191 11.80 -0.01 -23.43
CA LEU A 191 10.94 -0.18 -24.59
C LEU A 191 9.77 0.81 -24.59
N LEU A 192 9.16 1.08 -23.41
CA LEU A 192 8.11 2.07 -23.25
C LEU A 192 8.58 3.49 -23.64
N GLY A 193 9.81 3.87 -23.25
CA GLY A 193 10.43 5.17 -23.57
C GLY A 193 10.98 5.26 -24.99
N GLY A 194 11.42 4.15 -25.57
CA GLY A 194 12.02 4.11 -26.91
C GLY A 194 11.05 4.42 -28.05
N ASP A 195 9.74 4.21 -27.85
CA ASP A 195 8.72 4.58 -28.83
C ASP A 195 8.56 6.13 -28.98
N LEU A 196 9.07 6.92 -28.04
CA LEU A 196 9.04 8.39 -28.13
C LEU A 196 10.13 8.96 -29.06
N ASN A 197 11.23 8.22 -29.30
CA ASN A 197 12.32 8.65 -30.16
C ASN A 197 12.11 8.35 -31.66
N ASN A 198 11.11 7.56 -32.03
CA ASN A 198 10.77 7.28 -33.44
C ASN A 198 9.64 8.18 -33.98
N ALA A 199 9.19 9.18 -33.21
CA ALA A 199 8.13 10.12 -33.60
C ALA A 199 8.65 11.57 -33.80
N LEU A 200 9.97 11.75 -33.91
CA LEU A 200 10.65 13.00 -34.34
C LEU A 200 11.39 12.70 -35.69
#